data_5b18619287c91cda13e4d09c62164bef
#
_entry.id   5b18619287c91cda13e4d09c62164bef
#
_cell.length_a   1.000
_cell.length_b   1.000
_cell.length_c   1.000
_cell.angle_alpha   90.00
_cell.angle_beta   90.00
_cell.angle_gamma   90.00
#
_symmetry.space_group_name_H-M   'P 1'
#
loop_
_entity.id
_entity.type
_entity.pdbx_description
1 polymer ?
#
loop_
_entity_poly.entity_id
_entity_poly.type
_entity_poly.pdbx_seq_one_letter_code
_entity_poly.pdbx_strand_id
1 'polypeptide(L)'
;MAARACLHEECAQATVEMAVVTPVLLVLALIVYNIMVYAGAVARFDRVVPDIVLAHAVAPGGEGDDSAVDASARVQAEVQSAMEGYDLQIEVSSEQGTTATDSGLLSLSGTFRTYTCTMSYEPWPGALSIAGVSLGAPAALTHERAVTVDPWRPGVVM
;
A
#
# COMPACT_ATOMS: atom_id res chain seq x y z
N MET A 1 2.35 -4.18 63.52
CA MET A 1 3.20 -3.37 62.57
C MET A 1 3.61 -4.19 61.33
N ALA A 2 3.75 -5.49 61.37
CA ALA A 2 4.16 -6.34 60.22
C ALA A 2 3.19 -6.35 59.00
N ALA A 3 1.89 -6.26 59.20
CA ALA A 3 0.92 -6.32 58.11
C ALA A 3 0.93 -5.11 57.15
N ARG A 4 1.37 -3.93 57.62
CA ARG A 4 1.53 -2.74 56.79
C ARG A 4 2.79 -2.77 55.90
N ALA A 5 3.85 -3.47 56.36
CA ALA A 5 5.07 -3.64 55.60
C ALA A 5 4.85 -4.56 54.37
N CYS A 6 4.13 -5.69 54.54
CA CYS A 6 3.80 -6.60 53.43
C CYS A 6 3.00 -5.92 52.30
N LEU A 7 2.02 -5.10 52.64
CA LEU A 7 1.26 -4.35 51.61
C LEU A 7 2.09 -3.35 50.81
N HIS A 8 3.18 -2.85 51.42
CA HIS A 8 4.08 -1.89 50.75
C HIS A 8 5.06 -2.60 49.82
N GLU A 9 5.49 -3.81 50.15
CA GLU A 9 6.36 -4.64 49.31
C GLU A 9 5.60 -5.17 48.09
N GLU A 10 4.36 -5.62 48.26
CA GLU A 10 3.50 -6.07 47.14
C GLU A 10 3.20 -4.93 46.17
N CYS A 11 2.91 -3.73 46.68
CA CYS A 11 2.73 -2.54 45.83
C CYS A 11 3.99 -2.15 45.04
N ALA A 12 5.15 -2.27 45.64
CA ALA A 12 6.42 -1.98 45.00
C ALA A 12 6.73 -3.00 43.89
N GLN A 13 6.48 -4.28 44.14
CA GLN A 13 6.66 -5.33 43.15
C GLN A 13 5.72 -5.14 41.94
N ALA A 14 4.45 -4.87 42.15
CA ALA A 14 3.48 -4.62 41.09
C ALA A 14 3.88 -3.41 40.22
N THR A 15 4.46 -2.38 40.82
CA THR A 15 4.93 -1.19 40.11
C THR A 15 6.11 -1.53 39.18
N VAL A 16 7.04 -2.35 39.60
CA VAL A 16 8.18 -2.81 38.81
C VAL A 16 7.72 -3.69 37.65
N GLU A 17 6.79 -4.59 37.89
CA GLU A 17 6.22 -5.43 36.84
C GLU A 17 5.53 -4.58 35.77
N MET A 18 4.71 -3.60 36.17
CA MET A 18 4.06 -2.68 35.24
C MET A 18 5.08 -1.82 34.47
N ALA A 19 6.16 -1.39 35.08
CA ALA A 19 7.19 -0.60 34.43
C ALA A 19 7.90 -1.37 33.30
N VAL A 20 8.01 -2.67 33.41
CA VAL A 20 8.61 -3.54 32.37
C VAL A 20 7.58 -3.91 31.30
N VAL A 21 6.35 -4.22 31.67
CA VAL A 21 5.30 -4.66 30.74
C VAL A 21 4.77 -3.52 29.88
N THR A 22 4.62 -2.33 30.43
CA THR A 22 4.05 -1.16 29.73
C THR A 22 4.78 -0.81 28.42
N PRO A 23 6.12 -0.67 28.37
CA PRO A 23 6.78 -0.37 27.11
C PRO A 23 6.64 -1.46 26.07
N VAL A 24 6.57 -2.73 26.47
CA VAL A 24 6.35 -3.85 25.54
C VAL A 24 4.94 -3.77 24.95
N LEU A 25 3.93 -3.51 25.78
CA LEU A 25 2.56 -3.35 25.31
C LEU A 25 2.40 -2.14 24.38
N LEU A 26 3.09 -1.03 24.65
CA LEU A 26 3.07 0.14 23.76
C LEU A 26 3.66 -0.18 22.39
N VAL A 27 4.80 -0.86 22.33
CA VAL A 27 5.40 -1.28 21.06
C VAL A 27 4.47 -2.22 20.31
N LEU A 28 3.88 -3.19 21.00
CA LEU A 28 2.92 -4.12 20.37
C LEU A 28 1.69 -3.38 19.84
N ALA A 29 1.15 -2.43 20.59
CA ALA A 29 0.01 -1.62 20.16
C ALA A 29 0.35 -0.79 18.91
N LEU A 30 1.55 -0.21 18.82
CA LEU A 30 2.02 0.52 17.65
C LEU A 30 2.15 -0.39 16.43
N ILE A 31 2.68 -1.60 16.59
CA ILE A 31 2.78 -2.57 15.50
C ILE A 31 1.38 -2.94 14.97
N VAL A 32 0.45 -3.28 15.86
CA VAL A 32 -0.92 -3.64 15.49
C VAL A 32 -1.62 -2.47 14.81
N TYR A 33 -1.45 -1.24 15.31
CA TYR A 33 -2.01 -0.04 14.70
C TYR A 33 -1.52 0.16 13.27
N ASN A 34 -0.21 0.08 13.01
CA ASN A 34 0.35 0.23 11.66
C ASN A 34 -0.13 -0.86 10.71
N ILE A 35 -0.22 -2.11 11.17
CA ILE A 35 -0.76 -3.21 10.37
C ILE A 35 -2.22 -2.96 10.01
N MET A 36 -3.04 -2.46 10.93
CA MET A 36 -4.44 -2.15 10.65
C MET A 36 -4.61 -1.01 9.65
N VAL A 37 -3.81 0.06 9.79
CA VAL A 37 -3.82 1.18 8.82
C VAL A 37 -3.40 0.69 7.44
N TYR A 38 -2.31 -0.08 7.36
CA TYR A 38 -1.84 -0.66 6.11
C TYR A 38 -2.87 -1.59 5.46
N ALA A 39 -3.46 -2.51 6.22
CA ALA A 39 -4.48 -3.42 5.70
C ALA A 39 -5.72 -2.66 5.19
N GLY A 40 -6.13 -1.61 5.87
CA GLY A 40 -7.21 -0.72 5.42
C GLY A 40 -6.87 0.00 4.12
N ALA A 41 -5.63 0.51 4.00
CA ALA A 41 -5.14 1.14 2.79
C ALA A 41 -5.09 0.17 1.60
N VAL A 42 -4.55 -1.05 1.80
CA VAL A 42 -4.52 -2.11 0.78
C VAL A 42 -5.93 -2.45 0.28
N ALA A 43 -6.86 -2.67 1.21
CA ALA A 43 -8.23 -3.03 0.85
C ALA A 43 -8.94 -1.93 0.02
N ARG A 44 -8.68 -0.65 0.33
CA ARG A 44 -9.19 0.48 -0.45
C ARG A 44 -8.50 0.61 -1.80
N PHE A 45 -7.18 0.46 -1.83
CA PHE A 45 -6.36 0.53 -3.04
C PHE A 45 -6.78 -0.53 -4.06
N ASP A 46 -6.90 -1.79 -3.64
CA ASP A 46 -7.32 -2.91 -4.49
C ASP A 46 -8.71 -2.72 -5.11
N ARG A 47 -9.55 -1.94 -4.46
CA ARG A 47 -10.89 -1.62 -4.97
C ARG A 47 -10.90 -0.43 -5.91
N VAL A 48 -10.13 0.60 -5.60
CA VAL A 48 -10.18 1.88 -6.32
C VAL A 48 -9.33 1.85 -7.60
N VAL A 49 -8.17 1.19 -7.57
CA VAL A 49 -7.24 1.14 -8.71
C VAL A 49 -7.88 0.58 -9.98
N PRO A 50 -8.56 -0.57 -9.96
CA PRO A 50 -9.20 -1.10 -11.17
C PRO A 50 -10.25 -0.15 -11.74
N ASP A 51 -11.05 0.47 -10.88
CA ASP A 51 -12.12 1.37 -11.31
C ASP A 51 -11.54 2.62 -12.00
N ILE A 52 -10.48 3.21 -11.44
CA ILE A 52 -9.81 4.38 -12.02
C ILE A 52 -9.09 4.02 -13.32
N VAL A 53 -8.35 2.90 -13.33
CA VAL A 53 -7.65 2.46 -14.53
C VAL A 53 -8.64 2.21 -15.68
N LEU A 54 -9.77 1.55 -15.41
CA LEU A 54 -10.81 1.33 -16.42
C LEU A 54 -11.42 2.64 -16.92
N ALA A 55 -11.64 3.61 -16.05
CA ALA A 55 -12.19 4.90 -16.42
C ALA A 55 -11.28 5.70 -17.35
N HIS A 56 -9.96 5.64 -17.14
CA HIS A 56 -8.99 6.47 -17.88
C HIS A 56 -8.26 5.74 -19.00
N ALA A 57 -8.05 4.43 -18.89
CA ALA A 57 -7.34 3.64 -19.89
C ALA A 57 -8.18 3.33 -21.13
N VAL A 58 -9.51 3.43 -21.01
CA VAL A 58 -10.48 3.17 -22.09
C VAL A 58 -10.75 4.42 -22.95
N ALA A 59 -10.38 5.61 -22.47
CA ALA A 59 -10.50 6.81 -23.29
C ALA A 59 -9.58 6.69 -24.51
N PRO A 60 -10.06 6.94 -25.76
CA PRO A 60 -9.25 6.86 -26.95
C PRO A 60 -8.14 7.92 -26.87
N GLY A 61 -7.01 7.54 -26.32
CA GLY A 61 -5.76 8.31 -26.44
C GLY A 61 -5.30 8.19 -27.88
N GLY A 62 -4.97 9.31 -28.52
CA GLY A 62 -4.38 9.30 -29.85
C GLY A 62 -3.17 8.37 -29.93
N GLU A 63 -2.93 7.79 -31.09
CA GLU A 63 -1.76 6.94 -31.37
C GLU A 63 -0.46 7.72 -31.13
N GLY A 64 0.16 7.50 -29.97
CA GLY A 64 1.45 8.08 -29.62
C GLY A 64 1.89 7.65 -28.21
N ASP A 65 3.19 7.46 -28.04
CA ASP A 65 3.83 7.12 -26.78
C ASP A 65 3.57 8.20 -25.71
N ASP A 66 3.42 9.46 -26.12
CA ASP A 66 3.08 10.60 -25.26
C ASP A 66 1.69 10.44 -24.60
N SER A 67 0.73 9.81 -25.29
CA SER A 67 -0.61 9.57 -24.75
C SER A 67 -0.62 8.54 -23.60
N ALA A 68 0.36 7.64 -23.58
CA ALA A 68 0.51 6.64 -22.50
C ALA A 68 1.05 7.26 -21.21
N VAL A 69 2.02 8.18 -21.35
CA VAL A 69 2.59 8.91 -20.21
C VAL A 69 1.53 9.82 -19.59
N ASP A 70 0.75 10.52 -20.42
CA ASP A 70 -0.37 11.35 -19.95
C ASP A 70 -1.45 10.51 -19.23
N ALA A 71 -1.77 9.32 -19.73
CA ALA A 71 -2.73 8.43 -19.10
C ALA A 71 -2.24 7.91 -17.75
N SER A 72 -0.98 7.49 -17.65
CA SER A 72 -0.40 7.01 -16.39
C SER A 72 -0.34 8.13 -15.33
N ALA A 73 0.01 9.35 -15.74
CA ALA A 73 0.04 10.50 -14.86
C ALA A 73 -1.36 10.87 -14.33
N ARG A 74 -2.40 10.78 -15.18
CA ARG A 74 -3.79 11.01 -14.76
C ARG A 74 -4.26 9.95 -13.79
N VAL A 75 -4.01 8.67 -14.09
CA VAL A 75 -4.33 7.55 -13.19
C VAL A 75 -3.63 7.76 -11.85
N GLN A 76 -2.35 8.11 -11.84
CA GLN A 76 -1.60 8.37 -10.61
C GLN A 76 -2.23 9.51 -9.79
N ALA A 77 -2.54 10.64 -10.42
CA ALA A 77 -3.14 11.79 -9.73
C ALA A 77 -4.50 11.46 -9.13
N GLU A 78 -5.33 10.67 -9.83
CA GLU A 78 -6.66 10.32 -9.35
C GLU A 78 -6.60 9.24 -8.27
N VAL A 79 -5.72 8.24 -8.38
CA VAL A 79 -5.48 7.27 -7.31
C VAL A 79 -4.95 7.97 -6.06
N GLN A 80 -4.02 8.92 -6.22
CA GLN A 80 -3.51 9.73 -5.11
C GLN A 80 -4.64 10.51 -4.42
N SER A 81 -5.52 11.14 -5.18
CA SER A 81 -6.69 11.84 -4.66
C SER A 81 -7.69 10.90 -3.98
N ALA A 82 -7.94 9.74 -4.56
CA ALA A 82 -8.85 8.75 -3.99
C ALA A 82 -8.32 8.12 -2.71
N MET A 83 -7.00 8.10 -2.54
CA MET A 83 -6.30 7.60 -1.35
C MET A 83 -5.98 8.70 -0.33
N GLU A 84 -6.49 9.92 -0.54
CA GLU A 84 -6.35 11.02 0.40
C GLU A 84 -6.86 10.61 1.80
N GLY A 85 -6.05 10.88 2.82
CA GLY A 85 -6.30 10.44 4.20
C GLY A 85 -5.40 9.28 4.68
N TYR A 86 -4.66 8.66 3.75
CA TYR A 86 -3.55 7.76 4.08
C TYR A 86 -2.24 8.44 3.66
N ASP A 87 -1.21 8.33 4.50
CA ASP A 87 0.13 8.84 4.16
C ASP A 87 0.85 7.81 3.29
N LEU A 88 0.57 7.89 1.97
CA LEU A 88 1.02 6.91 0.98
C LEU A 88 1.75 7.59 -0.17
N GLN A 89 2.79 6.94 -0.66
CA GLN A 89 3.40 7.26 -1.94
C GLN A 89 2.85 6.29 -2.99
N ILE A 90 2.35 6.83 -4.10
CA ILE A 90 1.76 6.05 -5.20
C ILE A 90 2.57 6.28 -6.46
N GLU A 91 2.99 5.20 -7.08
CA GLU A 91 3.70 5.18 -8.34
C GLU A 91 2.91 4.35 -9.36
N VAL A 92 2.76 4.86 -10.58
CA VAL A 92 2.04 4.17 -11.65
C VAL A 92 2.95 4.05 -12.86
N SER A 93 3.18 2.82 -13.28
CA SER A 93 3.87 2.50 -14.52
C SER A 93 2.91 1.85 -15.52
N SER A 94 3.12 2.07 -16.80
CA SER A 94 2.34 1.43 -17.87
C SER A 94 3.28 0.71 -18.83
N GLU A 95 2.98 -0.54 -19.12
CA GLU A 95 3.70 -1.34 -20.09
C GLU A 95 2.74 -1.78 -21.20
N GLN A 96 3.24 -1.70 -22.46
CA GLN A 96 2.50 -2.18 -23.62
C GLN A 96 3.01 -3.58 -23.97
N GLY A 97 2.14 -4.56 -23.83
CA GLY A 97 2.41 -5.95 -24.21
C GLY A 97 1.76 -6.29 -25.54
N THR A 98 2.48 -7.04 -26.37
CA THR A 98 1.94 -7.68 -27.58
C THR A 98 1.88 -9.17 -27.36
N THR A 99 0.69 -9.76 -27.35
CA THR A 99 0.59 -11.21 -27.42
C THR A 99 0.70 -11.64 -28.88
N ALA A 100 1.89 -12.05 -29.29
CA ALA A 100 2.07 -12.84 -30.50
C ALA A 100 1.68 -14.29 -30.18
N THR A 101 0.42 -14.67 -30.40
CA THR A 101 0.05 -16.08 -30.40
C THR A 101 0.47 -16.64 -31.76
N ASP A 102 1.61 -17.29 -31.81
CA ASP A 102 2.16 -17.98 -32.95
C ASP A 102 1.40 -19.31 -33.17
N SER A 103 0.18 -19.23 -33.66
CA SER A 103 -0.56 -20.39 -34.16
C SER A 103 -1.39 -19.99 -35.35
N GLY A 104 -0.72 -20.08 -36.53
CA GLY A 104 -1.23 -20.26 -37.87
C GLY A 104 -2.60 -19.71 -38.25
N LEU A 105 -2.61 -18.78 -39.18
CA LEU A 105 -3.70 -18.29 -40.05
C LEU A 105 -4.47 -17.04 -39.62
N LEU A 106 -4.53 -16.66 -38.36
CA LEU A 106 -5.07 -15.36 -37.95
C LEU A 106 -4.20 -14.80 -36.82
N SER A 107 -3.16 -14.05 -37.16
CA SER A 107 -2.41 -13.24 -36.21
C SER A 107 -3.30 -12.05 -35.75
N LEU A 108 -4.13 -12.28 -34.77
CA LEU A 108 -4.78 -11.20 -34.00
C LEU A 108 -3.74 -10.66 -33.03
N SER A 109 -2.91 -9.73 -33.48
CA SER A 109 -2.06 -8.97 -32.59
C SER A 109 -2.93 -7.99 -31.79
N GLY A 110 -3.41 -8.45 -30.64
CA GLY A 110 -4.00 -7.57 -29.63
C GLY A 110 -2.89 -6.85 -28.89
N THR A 111 -2.88 -5.53 -28.92
CA THR A 111 -2.03 -4.74 -28.05
C THR A 111 -2.74 -4.55 -26.72
N PHE A 112 -2.21 -5.18 -25.67
CA PHE A 112 -2.68 -4.97 -24.30
C PHE A 112 -1.84 -3.88 -23.64
N ARG A 113 -2.46 -3.13 -22.75
CA ARG A 113 -1.72 -2.21 -21.89
C ARG A 113 -1.92 -2.63 -20.44
N THR A 114 -0.81 -2.88 -19.73
CA THR A 114 -0.83 -3.23 -18.32
C THR A 114 -0.39 -2.02 -17.52
N TYR A 115 -1.25 -1.58 -16.61
CA TYR A 115 -0.95 -0.54 -15.63
C TYR A 115 -0.57 -1.22 -14.33
N THR A 116 0.63 -0.95 -13.85
CA THR A 116 1.12 -1.42 -12.56
C THR A 116 1.14 -0.25 -11.60
N CYS A 117 0.27 -0.32 -10.61
CA CYS A 117 0.16 0.68 -9.55
C CYS A 117 0.81 0.14 -8.29
N THR A 118 1.79 0.84 -7.77
CA THR A 118 2.51 0.50 -6.55
C THR A 118 2.21 1.54 -5.49
N MET A 119 1.77 1.10 -4.32
CA MET A 119 1.67 1.96 -3.15
C MET A 119 2.76 1.62 -2.14
N SER A 120 3.32 2.65 -1.50
CA SER A 120 4.30 2.53 -0.43
C SER A 120 3.79 3.25 0.81
N TYR A 121 3.77 2.54 1.94
CA TYR A 121 3.36 3.04 3.25
C TYR A 121 4.56 3.06 4.19
N GLU A 122 4.82 4.21 4.80
CA GLU A 122 5.83 4.35 5.85
C GLU A 122 5.18 4.27 7.23
N PRO A 123 5.47 3.22 8.02
CA PRO A 123 4.89 3.06 9.35
C PRO A 123 5.31 4.18 10.30
N TRP A 124 4.36 4.68 11.08
CA TRP A 124 4.63 5.65 12.15
C TRP A 124 4.92 4.92 13.48
N PRO A 125 5.87 5.36 14.28
CA PRO A 125 6.83 6.47 14.08
C PRO A 125 8.01 6.06 13.19
N GLY A 126 8.47 6.97 12.32
CA GLY A 126 9.60 6.75 11.42
C GLY A 126 10.94 6.47 12.10
N ALA A 127 11.07 6.76 13.42
CA ALA A 127 12.21 6.37 14.24
C ALA A 127 11.73 6.07 15.65
N LEU A 128 12.06 4.90 16.16
CA LEU A 128 11.78 4.49 17.54
C LEU A 128 13.08 4.39 18.32
N SER A 129 13.15 5.15 19.42
CA SER A 129 14.26 5.06 20.38
C SER A 129 13.71 4.78 21.76
N ILE A 130 14.13 3.67 22.37
CA ILE A 130 13.73 3.26 23.72
C ILE A 130 14.97 3.15 24.58
N ALA A 131 14.99 3.89 25.69
CA ALA A 131 16.10 3.89 26.66
C ALA A 131 17.48 4.18 26.04
N GLY A 132 17.53 5.06 25.00
CA GLY A 132 18.78 5.40 24.31
C GLY A 132 19.24 4.39 23.25
N VAL A 133 18.47 3.32 23.02
CA VAL A 133 18.70 2.35 21.93
C VAL A 133 17.80 2.71 20.77
N SER A 134 18.39 3.07 19.63
CA SER A 134 17.66 3.29 18.39
C SER A 134 17.32 1.94 17.76
N LEU A 135 16.02 1.70 17.55
CA LEU A 135 15.50 0.50 16.86
C LEU A 135 15.51 0.64 15.34
N GLY A 136 15.99 1.79 14.82
CA GLY A 136 15.99 2.08 13.39
C GLY A 136 14.63 2.57 12.88
N ALA A 137 14.59 2.91 11.59
CA ALA A 137 13.34 3.20 10.89
C ALA A 137 12.66 1.88 10.51
N PRO A 138 11.34 1.76 10.68
CA PRO A 138 10.61 0.60 10.19
C PRO A 138 10.72 0.55 8.65
N ALA A 139 10.76 -0.68 8.10
CA ALA A 139 10.78 -0.86 6.65
C ALA A 139 9.46 -0.37 6.04
N ALA A 140 9.54 0.34 4.91
CA ALA A 140 8.37 0.71 4.15
C ALA A 140 7.63 -0.57 3.67
N LEU A 141 6.31 -0.55 3.76
CA LEU A 141 5.44 -1.62 3.31
C LEU A 141 4.91 -1.29 1.92
N THR A 142 5.22 -2.11 0.95
CA THR A 142 4.80 -1.92 -0.44
C THR A 142 3.72 -2.91 -0.83
N HIS A 143 2.77 -2.46 -1.66
CA HIS A 143 1.76 -3.30 -2.28
C HIS A 143 1.59 -2.90 -3.73
N GLU A 144 1.48 -3.89 -4.60
CA GLU A 144 1.41 -3.71 -6.04
C GLU A 144 0.10 -4.30 -6.59
N ARG A 145 -0.52 -3.57 -7.54
CA ARG A 145 -1.69 -4.03 -8.26
C ARG A 145 -1.51 -3.79 -9.75
N ALA A 146 -1.51 -4.87 -10.54
CA ALA A 146 -1.49 -4.80 -12.00
C ALA A 146 -2.91 -4.93 -12.55
N VAL A 147 -3.25 -4.08 -13.51
CA VAL A 147 -4.52 -4.09 -14.24
C VAL A 147 -4.22 -4.06 -15.73
N THR A 148 -4.62 -5.10 -16.43
CA THR A 148 -4.44 -5.21 -17.89
C THR A 148 -5.73 -4.80 -18.60
N VAL A 149 -5.62 -3.88 -19.54
CA VAL A 149 -6.73 -3.32 -20.30
C VAL A 149 -6.50 -3.55 -21.79
N ASP A 150 -7.54 -4.01 -22.48
CA ASP A 150 -7.58 -4.07 -23.93
C ASP A 150 -8.19 -2.76 -24.45
N PRO A 151 -7.40 -1.89 -25.12
CA PRO A 151 -7.89 -0.60 -25.63
C PRO A 151 -8.96 -0.78 -26.72
N TRP A 152 -9.05 -1.94 -27.36
CA TRP A 152 -10.02 -2.25 -28.41
C TRP A 152 -11.33 -2.85 -27.88
N ARG A 153 -11.35 -3.30 -26.64
CA ARG A 153 -12.53 -3.86 -25.97
C ARG A 153 -12.74 -3.20 -24.61
N PRO A 154 -13.22 -1.96 -24.59
CA PRO A 154 -13.48 -1.25 -23.34
C PRO A 154 -14.43 -2.05 -22.45
N GLY A 155 -14.05 -2.23 -21.20
CA GLY A 155 -14.85 -2.92 -20.18
C GLY A 155 -14.57 -4.42 -20.01
N VAL A 156 -13.60 -4.99 -20.72
CA VAL A 156 -13.12 -6.36 -20.46
C VAL A 156 -11.83 -6.32 -19.62
N VAL A 157 -11.92 -6.81 -18.40
CA VAL A 157 -10.75 -7.08 -17.53
C VAL A 157 -10.42 -8.55 -17.66
N MET A 158 -9.18 -8.87 -17.99
CA MET A 158 -8.66 -10.24 -18.03
C MET A 158 -7.86 -10.57 -16.77
#